data_3d53a8ca9cb1269d468bc34906ef0348
#
_entry.id   3d53a8ca9cb1269d468bc34906ef0348
#
_cell.length_a   1.000
_cell.length_b   1.000
_cell.length_c   1.000
_cell.angle_alpha   90.00
_cell.angle_beta   90.00
_cell.angle_gamma   90.00
#
_symmetry.space_group_name_H-M   'P 1'
#
loop_
_entity.id
_entity.type
_entity.pdbx_description
1 polymer ?
#
loop_
_entity_poly.entity_id
_entity_poly.type
_entity_poly.pdbx_seq_one_letter_code
_entity_poly.pdbx_strand_id
1 'polypeptide(L)'
;NDKRNRMLVGIDGIHSDYEDLLGRTDVNRIAKEITSEKMEERHQRNQKGIAKLSEALYKANLDVLLMFGDDQQEYMQDDNMPAFCVYWGDEVNVSGRGGDPTSGAPPLIGYSAEDQIVPTNGGLSRHLIEYLMESEFDIGTSKYLNPAKGGQSQGGIGHAFGYVYHRLMTESLIPTVPFMVNTYFPPNQPTPKRCYDLGRAVRNAIEAWPVKARVGILASGGLSHFVVDEELDQMALEGMKEKSVAKLSM
;
A
#
# COMPACT_ATOMS: atom_id res chain seq x y z
N ASN A 1 -8.62 -10.92 -19.05
CA ASN A 1 -8.57 -9.58 -19.62
C ASN A 1 -7.18 -9.06 -19.91
N ASP A 2 -6.15 -9.84 -19.61
CA ASP A 2 -4.75 -9.47 -19.82
C ASP A 2 -4.36 -9.32 -21.29
N LYS A 3 -5.18 -9.87 -22.21
CA LYS A 3 -5.00 -9.68 -23.66
C LYS A 3 -4.95 -8.22 -24.14
N ARG A 4 -5.44 -7.29 -23.33
CA ARG A 4 -5.36 -5.85 -23.61
C ARG A 4 -4.18 -5.16 -22.93
N ASN A 5 -3.53 -5.82 -21.99
CA ASN A 5 -2.38 -5.27 -21.31
C ASN A 5 -1.14 -5.52 -22.17
N ARG A 6 -0.56 -4.43 -22.69
CA ARG A 6 0.67 -4.44 -23.51
C ARG A 6 1.91 -4.09 -22.69
N MET A 7 1.77 -3.96 -21.37
CA MET A 7 2.84 -3.57 -20.46
C MET A 7 3.21 -4.70 -19.49
N LEU A 8 3.19 -5.93 -19.98
CA LEU A 8 3.63 -7.07 -19.18
C LEU A 8 5.16 -7.11 -19.20
N VAL A 9 5.76 -6.98 -18.03
CA VAL A 9 7.21 -6.98 -17.87
C VAL A 9 7.64 -8.31 -17.24
N GLY A 10 8.61 -8.98 -17.83
CA GLY A 10 9.25 -10.17 -17.25
C GLY A 10 10.29 -9.81 -16.20
N ILE A 11 10.76 -10.82 -15.44
CA ILE A 11 11.85 -10.66 -14.45
C ILE A 11 13.15 -10.15 -15.08
N ASP A 12 13.30 -10.37 -16.38
CA ASP A 12 14.42 -9.86 -17.20
C ASP A 12 14.25 -8.39 -17.63
N GLY A 13 13.17 -7.72 -17.20
CA GLY A 13 12.83 -6.35 -17.58
C GLY A 13 12.29 -6.22 -19.02
N ILE A 14 12.11 -7.32 -19.74
CA ILE A 14 11.64 -7.31 -21.13
C ILE A 14 10.12 -7.15 -21.14
N HIS A 15 9.66 -6.16 -21.91
CA HIS A 15 8.25 -6.00 -22.19
C HIS A 15 7.76 -7.09 -23.14
N SER A 16 6.70 -7.76 -22.75
CA SER A 16 6.06 -8.83 -23.53
C SER A 16 4.58 -8.54 -23.69
N ASP A 17 4.00 -8.99 -24.75
CA ASP A 17 2.55 -9.06 -24.85
C ASP A 17 2.01 -10.38 -24.30
N TYR A 18 0.68 -10.50 -24.27
CA TYR A 18 0.02 -11.71 -23.77
C TYR A 18 0.39 -12.98 -24.53
N GLU A 19 0.51 -12.89 -25.85
CA GLU A 19 0.79 -14.05 -26.71
C GLU A 19 2.24 -14.53 -26.55
N ASP A 20 3.19 -13.61 -26.37
CA ASP A 20 4.58 -13.93 -26.07
C ASP A 20 4.71 -14.68 -24.74
N LEU A 21 4.02 -14.21 -23.69
CA LEU A 21 4.01 -14.88 -22.40
C LEU A 21 3.32 -16.24 -22.47
N LEU A 22 2.21 -16.33 -23.19
CA LEU A 22 1.48 -17.59 -23.39
C LEU A 22 2.36 -18.61 -24.09
N GLY A 23 3.13 -18.19 -25.12
CA GLY A 23 4.05 -19.05 -25.87
C GLY A 23 5.19 -19.64 -25.04
N ARG A 24 5.58 -18.95 -23.96
CA ARG A 24 6.66 -19.37 -23.03
C ARG A 24 6.15 -20.17 -21.83
N THR A 25 4.82 -20.39 -21.74
CA THR A 25 4.17 -20.93 -20.55
C THR A 25 3.60 -22.32 -20.81
N ASP A 26 3.72 -23.22 -19.84
CA ASP A 26 2.98 -24.48 -19.85
C ASP A 26 1.50 -24.21 -19.55
N VAL A 27 0.75 -23.99 -20.63
CA VAL A 27 -0.70 -23.70 -20.59
C VAL A 27 -1.47 -24.79 -19.87
N ASN A 28 -1.09 -26.05 -20.03
CA ASN A 28 -1.78 -27.18 -19.39
C ASN A 28 -1.56 -27.18 -17.87
N ARG A 29 -0.38 -26.78 -17.42
CA ARG A 29 -0.07 -26.62 -16.00
C ARG A 29 -0.89 -25.47 -15.40
N ILE A 30 -0.91 -24.31 -16.07
CA ILE A 30 -1.67 -23.16 -15.58
C ILE A 30 -3.18 -23.46 -15.56
N ALA A 31 -3.72 -24.10 -16.60
CA ALA A 31 -5.15 -24.44 -16.65
C ALA A 31 -5.59 -25.26 -15.42
N LYS A 32 -4.73 -26.13 -14.89
CA LYS A 32 -4.99 -26.89 -13.66
C LYS A 32 -4.96 -26.04 -12.39
N GLU A 33 -4.31 -24.88 -12.44
CA GLU A 33 -4.16 -23.97 -11.29
C GLU A 33 -5.23 -22.87 -11.22
N ILE A 34 -5.98 -22.66 -12.30
CA ILE A 34 -7.01 -21.63 -12.42
C ILE A 34 -8.43 -22.19 -12.54
N THR A 35 -8.66 -23.41 -12.06
CA THR A 35 -10.01 -23.98 -12.00
C THR A 35 -10.86 -23.22 -10.98
N SER A 36 -12.18 -23.21 -11.16
CA SER A 36 -13.10 -22.53 -10.25
C SER A 36 -12.94 -23.02 -8.80
N GLU A 37 -12.73 -24.31 -8.61
CA GLU A 37 -12.53 -24.93 -7.30
C GLU A 37 -11.27 -24.40 -6.61
N LYS A 38 -10.14 -24.33 -7.33
CA LYS A 38 -8.89 -23.80 -6.78
C LYS A 38 -8.95 -22.29 -6.51
N MET A 39 -9.63 -21.56 -7.38
CA MET A 39 -9.87 -20.13 -7.17
C MET A 39 -10.71 -19.89 -5.92
N GLU A 40 -11.77 -20.67 -5.72
CA GLU A 40 -12.61 -20.60 -4.52
C GLU A 40 -11.83 -20.99 -3.27
N GLU A 41 -11.05 -22.07 -3.30
CA GLU A 41 -10.18 -22.47 -2.18
C GLU A 41 -9.21 -21.35 -1.78
N ARG A 42 -8.54 -20.73 -2.77
CA ARG A 42 -7.62 -19.60 -2.54
C ARG A 42 -8.37 -18.40 -1.99
N HIS A 43 -9.54 -18.10 -2.53
CA HIS A 43 -10.39 -17.02 -2.03
C HIS A 43 -10.73 -17.22 -0.55
N GLN A 44 -11.24 -18.40 -0.18
CA GLN A 44 -11.58 -18.72 1.21
C GLN A 44 -10.37 -18.63 2.15
N ARG A 45 -9.21 -19.09 1.70
CA ARG A 45 -7.97 -18.96 2.47
C ARG A 45 -7.57 -17.50 2.68
N ASN A 46 -7.68 -16.68 1.63
CA ASN A 46 -7.40 -15.26 1.72
C ASN A 46 -8.38 -14.54 2.66
N GLN A 47 -9.69 -14.83 2.58
CA GLN A 47 -10.68 -14.25 3.49
C GLN A 47 -10.40 -14.60 4.95
N LYS A 48 -9.99 -15.85 5.24
CA LYS A 48 -9.55 -16.24 6.58
C LYS A 48 -8.29 -15.48 7.04
N GLY A 49 -7.37 -15.22 6.13
CA GLY A 49 -6.18 -14.40 6.41
C GLY A 49 -6.55 -12.97 6.76
N ILE A 50 -7.42 -12.35 5.96
CA ILE A 50 -7.91 -10.98 6.18
C ILE A 50 -8.63 -10.88 7.55
N ALA A 51 -9.51 -11.83 7.85
CA ALA A 51 -10.23 -11.86 9.14
C ALA A 51 -9.26 -11.94 10.33
N LYS A 52 -8.20 -12.77 10.24
CA LYS A 52 -7.16 -12.85 11.29
C LYS A 52 -6.37 -11.55 11.43
N LEU A 53 -6.09 -10.86 10.34
CA LEU A 53 -5.42 -9.56 10.39
C LEU A 53 -6.31 -8.51 11.06
N SER A 54 -7.60 -8.47 10.72
CA SER A 54 -8.58 -7.60 11.34
C SER A 54 -8.70 -7.87 12.85
N GLU A 55 -8.83 -9.14 13.25
CA GLU A 55 -8.85 -9.54 14.67
C GLU A 55 -7.58 -9.08 15.41
N ALA A 56 -6.40 -9.30 14.80
CA ALA A 56 -5.13 -8.89 15.39
C ALA A 56 -5.03 -7.37 15.55
N LEU A 57 -5.55 -6.60 14.57
CA LEU A 57 -5.58 -5.15 14.60
C LEU A 57 -6.41 -4.64 15.79
N TYR A 58 -7.64 -5.15 15.97
CA TYR A 58 -8.48 -4.75 17.10
C TYR A 58 -7.95 -5.21 18.46
N LYS A 59 -7.42 -6.43 18.51
CA LYS A 59 -6.79 -6.97 19.72
C LYS A 59 -5.58 -6.15 20.19
N ALA A 60 -4.91 -5.48 19.27
CA ALA A 60 -3.78 -4.60 19.60
C ALA A 60 -4.22 -3.35 20.36
N ASN A 61 -5.51 -3.00 20.36
CA ASN A 61 -6.09 -1.85 21.07
C ASN A 61 -5.31 -0.56 20.82
N LEU A 62 -5.18 -0.18 19.55
CA LEU A 62 -4.38 0.94 19.10
C LEU A 62 -5.11 2.27 19.27
N ASP A 63 -4.38 3.32 19.66
CA ASP A 63 -4.84 4.71 19.64
C ASP A 63 -4.65 5.33 18.25
N VAL A 64 -3.65 4.86 17.49
CA VAL A 64 -3.35 5.32 16.13
C VAL A 64 -2.64 4.23 15.33
N LEU A 65 -2.92 4.18 14.02
CA LEU A 65 -2.27 3.27 13.08
C LEU A 65 -1.48 4.07 12.03
N LEU A 66 -0.16 3.94 12.06
CA LEU A 66 0.72 4.44 11.01
C LEU A 66 0.70 3.44 9.85
N MET A 67 0.23 3.87 8.69
CA MET A 67 0.11 3.05 7.49
C MET A 67 1.13 3.45 6.44
N PHE A 68 1.98 2.52 6.03
CA PHE A 68 2.84 2.67 4.87
C PHE A 68 2.18 2.03 3.65
N GLY A 69 2.10 2.77 2.58
CA GLY A 69 1.59 2.30 1.30
C GLY A 69 2.21 3.07 0.15
N ASP A 70 2.04 2.56 -1.05
CA ASP A 70 2.42 3.27 -2.26
C ASP A 70 1.26 4.11 -2.80
N ASP A 71 1.58 4.98 -3.73
CA ASP A 71 0.61 5.67 -4.57
C ASP A 71 0.94 5.34 -6.04
N GLN A 72 0.05 4.62 -6.69
CA GLN A 72 0.22 4.17 -8.08
C GLN A 72 -0.32 5.22 -9.08
N GLN A 73 0.11 6.46 -8.96
CA GLN A 73 -0.42 7.62 -9.70
C GLN A 73 -1.93 7.83 -9.47
N GLU A 74 -2.42 7.41 -8.33
CA GLU A 74 -3.82 7.62 -7.96
C GLU A 74 -4.06 9.05 -7.48
N TYR A 75 -3.07 9.61 -6.76
CA TYR A 75 -3.07 11.00 -6.30
C TYR A 75 -1.76 11.73 -6.65
N MET A 76 -0.60 11.13 -6.38
CA MET A 76 0.70 11.66 -6.79
C MET A 76 0.89 11.41 -8.29
N GLN A 77 1.28 12.43 -9.04
CA GLN A 77 1.45 12.36 -10.49
C GLN A 77 2.76 13.02 -10.92
N ASP A 78 3.05 13.03 -12.21
CA ASP A 78 4.31 13.54 -12.76
C ASP A 78 4.58 15.02 -12.43
N ASP A 79 3.53 15.77 -12.05
CA ASP A 79 3.67 17.14 -11.56
C ASP A 79 4.26 17.23 -10.15
N ASN A 80 4.10 16.18 -9.33
CA ASN A 80 4.64 16.11 -7.97
C ASN A 80 4.62 14.68 -7.43
N MET A 81 5.73 13.97 -7.58
CA MET A 81 5.93 12.59 -7.08
C MET A 81 7.07 12.55 -6.06
N PRO A 82 6.84 12.86 -4.77
CA PRO A 82 7.88 12.78 -3.75
C PRO A 82 8.27 11.34 -3.44
N ALA A 83 9.54 11.10 -3.05
CA ALA A 83 9.99 9.79 -2.61
C ALA A 83 9.23 9.29 -1.37
N PHE A 84 8.94 10.22 -0.45
CA PHE A 84 8.16 10.01 0.76
C PHE A 84 7.17 11.15 0.95
N CYS A 85 5.94 10.84 1.37
CA CYS A 85 4.94 11.86 1.66
C CYS A 85 4.10 11.45 2.87
N VAL A 86 3.89 12.37 3.81
CA VAL A 86 3.02 12.17 4.96
C VAL A 86 1.75 12.98 4.81
N TYR A 87 0.60 12.33 4.93
CA TYR A 87 -0.68 13.01 5.05
C TYR A 87 -0.87 13.52 6.48
N TRP A 88 -1.23 14.81 6.64
CA TRP A 88 -1.35 15.45 7.96
C TRP A 88 -2.65 16.25 8.18
N GLY A 89 -3.67 16.01 7.36
CA GLY A 89 -5.04 16.44 7.68
C GLY A 89 -5.57 15.72 8.92
N ASP A 90 -6.72 16.14 9.42
CA ASP A 90 -7.40 15.50 10.56
C ASP A 90 -8.38 14.41 10.11
N GLU A 91 -8.71 14.42 8.84
CA GLU A 91 -9.56 13.43 8.16
C GLU A 91 -9.12 13.27 6.71
N VAL A 92 -9.44 12.14 6.10
CA VAL A 92 -9.15 11.88 4.70
C VAL A 92 -10.35 11.22 4.00
N ASN A 93 -10.57 11.61 2.74
CA ASN A 93 -11.57 10.96 1.91
C ASN A 93 -11.04 9.64 1.35
N VAL A 94 -11.80 8.57 1.56
CA VAL A 94 -11.67 7.31 0.83
C VAL A 94 -12.72 7.32 -0.25
N SER A 95 -12.35 7.63 -1.49
CA SER A 95 -13.33 7.81 -2.55
C SER A 95 -14.05 6.51 -2.88
N GLY A 96 -15.37 6.64 -3.00
CA GLY A 96 -16.22 5.60 -3.49
C GLY A 96 -16.01 5.39 -4.98
N ARG A 97 -15.16 4.44 -5.34
CA ARG A 97 -15.10 3.90 -6.69
C ARG A 97 -15.87 2.60 -6.75
N GLY A 98 -17.08 2.70 -6.25
CA GLY A 98 -18.09 1.69 -6.44
C GLY A 98 -18.22 1.43 -7.93
N GLY A 99 -18.33 0.17 -8.32
CA GLY A 99 -18.46 -0.22 -9.71
C GLY A 99 -19.53 0.57 -10.46
N ASP A 100 -19.53 0.45 -11.74
CA ASP A 100 -20.54 1.10 -12.56
C ASP A 100 -21.91 0.44 -12.34
N PRO A 101 -22.88 1.12 -11.73
CA PRO A 101 -24.20 0.55 -11.47
C PRO A 101 -24.97 0.23 -12.77
N THR A 102 -24.54 0.80 -13.91
CA THR A 102 -25.20 0.55 -15.21
C THR A 102 -24.67 -0.71 -15.88
N SER A 103 -23.40 -1.04 -15.67
CA SER A 103 -22.77 -2.26 -16.22
C SER A 103 -22.72 -3.43 -15.23
N GLY A 104 -23.08 -3.19 -13.95
CA GLY A 104 -22.93 -4.16 -12.87
C GLY A 104 -21.47 -4.47 -12.52
N ALA A 105 -20.52 -3.63 -12.97
CA ALA A 105 -19.11 -3.82 -12.62
C ALA A 105 -18.91 -3.64 -11.11
N PRO A 106 -18.19 -4.58 -10.45
CA PRO A 106 -17.95 -4.47 -9.01
C PRO A 106 -17.04 -3.26 -8.71
N PRO A 107 -17.05 -2.76 -7.46
CA PRO A 107 -16.08 -1.77 -7.00
C PRO A 107 -14.64 -2.23 -7.25
N LEU A 108 -13.76 -1.28 -7.52
CA LEU A 108 -12.33 -1.58 -7.55
C LEU A 108 -11.87 -2.06 -6.18
N ILE A 109 -10.85 -2.92 -6.16
CA ILE A 109 -10.26 -3.42 -4.92
C ILE A 109 -9.80 -2.24 -4.06
N GLY A 110 -10.18 -2.26 -2.79
CA GLY A 110 -9.83 -1.21 -1.83
C GLY A 110 -10.69 0.06 -1.89
N TYR A 111 -11.72 0.09 -2.73
CA TYR A 111 -12.67 1.20 -2.78
C TYR A 111 -14.07 0.75 -2.36
N SER A 112 -14.82 1.65 -1.71
CA SER A 112 -16.23 1.43 -1.41
C SER A 112 -17.11 1.83 -2.60
N ALA A 113 -18.41 1.54 -2.50
CA ALA A 113 -19.39 2.07 -3.44
C ALA A 113 -19.63 3.57 -3.26
N GLU A 114 -19.38 4.09 -2.07
CA GLU A 114 -19.63 5.48 -1.67
C GLU A 114 -18.38 6.11 -1.06
N ASP A 115 -18.28 7.42 -1.15
CA ASP A 115 -17.26 8.20 -0.46
C ASP A 115 -17.41 8.04 1.06
N GLN A 116 -16.26 7.89 1.73
CA GLN A 116 -16.19 7.79 3.17
C GLN A 116 -15.12 8.72 3.71
N ILE A 117 -15.48 9.55 4.68
CA ILE A 117 -14.51 10.34 5.43
C ILE A 117 -14.05 9.53 6.63
N VAL A 118 -12.76 9.35 6.75
CA VAL A 118 -12.14 8.57 7.82
C VAL A 118 -11.19 9.44 8.66
N PRO A 119 -11.11 9.20 9.98
CA PRO A 119 -10.26 10.00 10.85
C PRO A 119 -8.79 9.69 10.61
N THR A 120 -7.96 10.73 10.69
CA THR A 120 -6.51 10.65 10.71
C THR A 120 -5.96 11.29 11.99
N ASN A 121 -4.70 11.05 12.30
CA ASN A 121 -4.05 11.67 13.45
C ASN A 121 -3.07 12.76 12.98
N GLY A 122 -3.59 13.93 12.67
CA GLY A 122 -2.79 15.09 12.22
C GLY A 122 -1.72 15.51 13.22
N GLY A 123 -1.92 15.26 14.52
CA GLY A 123 -0.94 15.56 15.56
C GLY A 123 0.32 14.70 15.45
N LEU A 124 0.17 13.37 15.34
CA LEU A 124 1.30 12.46 15.11
C LEU A 124 1.91 12.70 13.74
N SER A 125 1.09 12.93 12.70
CA SER A 125 1.58 13.22 11.36
C SER A 125 2.53 14.41 11.34
N ARG A 126 2.14 15.50 11.98
CA ARG A 126 2.96 16.72 12.08
C ARG A 126 4.26 16.46 12.84
N HIS A 127 4.17 15.78 13.98
CA HIS A 127 5.36 15.42 14.75
C HIS A 127 6.34 14.57 13.93
N LEU A 128 5.84 13.58 13.17
CA LEU A 128 6.67 12.77 12.27
C LEU A 128 7.34 13.63 11.20
N ILE A 129 6.62 14.54 10.56
CA ILE A 129 7.17 15.43 9.53
C ILE A 129 8.31 16.26 10.14
N GLU A 130 8.06 16.96 11.25
CA GLU A 130 9.04 17.81 11.92
C GLU A 130 10.29 17.03 12.34
N TYR A 131 10.11 15.89 13.01
CA TYR A 131 11.21 15.04 13.45
C TYR A 131 12.03 14.47 12.28
N LEU A 132 11.38 14.02 11.22
CA LEU A 132 12.05 13.47 10.05
C LEU A 132 12.82 14.53 9.28
N MET A 133 12.30 15.75 9.16
CA MET A 133 13.02 16.88 8.58
C MET A 133 14.28 17.22 9.40
N GLU A 134 14.19 17.24 10.73
CA GLU A 134 15.35 17.42 11.62
C GLU A 134 16.37 16.25 11.52
N SER A 135 15.89 15.07 11.10
CA SER A 135 16.71 13.86 10.88
C SER A 135 17.20 13.72 9.43
N GLU A 136 17.23 14.82 8.67
CA GLU A 136 17.75 14.90 7.29
C GLU A 136 16.96 14.06 6.25
N PHE A 137 15.66 13.88 6.49
CA PHE A 137 14.74 13.31 5.50
C PHE A 137 13.90 14.42 4.86
N ASP A 138 14.02 14.60 3.55
CA ASP A 138 13.13 15.46 2.78
C ASP A 138 11.78 14.79 2.63
N ILE A 139 10.79 15.25 3.42
CA ILE A 139 9.45 14.66 3.46
C ILE A 139 8.46 15.56 2.70
N GLY A 140 7.87 15.01 1.65
CA GLY A 140 6.69 15.60 1.04
C GLY A 140 5.52 15.61 2.02
N THR A 141 4.64 16.59 1.93
CA THR A 141 3.48 16.69 2.81
C THR A 141 2.19 16.92 2.05
N SER A 142 1.10 16.33 2.52
CA SER A 142 -0.23 16.55 2.00
C SER A 142 -1.20 16.79 3.16
N LYS A 143 -1.95 17.89 3.12
CA LYS A 143 -2.94 18.23 4.15
C LYS A 143 -4.35 17.88 3.71
N TYR A 144 -4.60 17.87 2.43
CA TYR A 144 -5.86 17.49 1.82
C TYR A 144 -5.58 16.88 0.44
N LEU A 145 -6.47 16.03 -0.01
CA LEU A 145 -6.40 15.45 -1.35
C LEU A 145 -7.26 16.28 -2.29
N ASN A 146 -6.63 16.92 -3.26
CA ASN A 146 -7.33 17.84 -4.18
C ASN A 146 -8.14 17.06 -5.22
N PRO A 147 -9.47 17.09 -5.20
CA PRO A 147 -10.29 16.35 -6.16
C PRO A 147 -10.15 16.85 -7.61
N ALA A 148 -9.71 18.10 -7.79
CA ALA A 148 -9.49 18.68 -9.12
C ALA A 148 -8.15 18.23 -9.74
N LYS A 149 -7.25 17.61 -8.98
CA LYS A 149 -5.95 17.16 -9.49
C LYS A 149 -6.06 16.01 -10.50
N GLY A 150 -7.15 15.29 -10.49
CA GLY A 150 -7.35 14.11 -11.33
C GLY A 150 -6.73 12.86 -10.69
N GLY A 151 -6.30 11.92 -11.51
CA GLY A 151 -5.84 10.61 -11.07
C GLY A 151 -6.99 9.65 -10.78
N GLN A 152 -6.65 8.41 -10.48
CA GLN A 152 -7.67 7.38 -10.31
C GLN A 152 -8.45 7.51 -9.01
N SER A 153 -7.88 8.15 -7.97
CA SER A 153 -8.54 8.31 -6.67
C SER A 153 -9.59 9.43 -6.62
N GLN A 154 -9.66 10.29 -7.64
CA GLN A 154 -10.63 11.39 -7.74
C GLN A 154 -10.72 12.23 -6.45
N GLY A 155 -9.57 12.51 -5.82
CA GLY A 155 -9.51 13.27 -4.58
C GLY A 155 -9.67 12.43 -3.30
N GLY A 156 -9.73 11.10 -3.42
CA GLY A 156 -9.62 10.19 -2.30
C GLY A 156 -8.20 9.66 -2.13
N ILE A 157 -7.96 8.98 -1.02
CA ILE A 157 -6.69 8.28 -0.78
C ILE A 157 -6.60 7.04 -1.66
N GLY A 158 -5.36 6.64 -2.04
CA GLY A 158 -5.11 5.50 -2.91
C GLY A 158 -5.57 4.15 -2.33
N HIS A 159 -5.69 3.15 -3.21
CA HIS A 159 -6.25 1.84 -2.86
C HIS A 159 -5.43 1.10 -1.78
N ALA A 160 -4.12 1.32 -1.71
CA ALA A 160 -3.28 0.71 -0.67
C ALA A 160 -3.79 1.05 0.74
N PHE A 161 -4.25 2.28 0.94
CA PHE A 161 -4.86 2.74 2.20
C PHE A 161 -6.34 2.38 2.27
N GLY A 162 -7.08 2.59 1.19
CA GLY A 162 -8.51 2.28 1.08
C GLY A 162 -8.82 0.83 1.43
N TYR A 163 -7.95 -0.11 1.00
CA TYR A 163 -8.08 -1.52 1.33
C TYR A 163 -8.07 -1.78 2.85
N VAL A 164 -7.21 -1.08 3.60
CA VAL A 164 -7.12 -1.24 5.06
C VAL A 164 -8.41 -0.80 5.73
N TYR A 165 -8.96 0.36 5.34
CA TYR A 165 -10.21 0.85 5.90
C TYR A 165 -11.38 -0.11 5.61
N HIS A 166 -11.49 -0.60 4.38
CA HIS A 166 -12.65 -1.41 3.97
C HIS A 166 -12.55 -2.88 4.35
N ARG A 167 -11.35 -3.41 4.48
CA ARG A 167 -11.16 -4.85 4.66
C ARG A 167 -10.65 -5.24 6.04
N LEU A 168 -9.97 -4.33 6.74
CA LEU A 168 -9.43 -4.61 8.08
C LEU A 168 -10.15 -3.83 9.17
N MET A 169 -10.59 -2.60 8.91
CA MET A 169 -11.30 -1.77 9.90
C MET A 169 -12.83 -1.89 9.75
N THR A 170 -13.34 -3.10 9.82
CA THR A 170 -14.77 -3.39 9.57
C THR A 170 -15.70 -3.12 10.75
N GLU A 171 -15.19 -3.05 11.99
CA GLU A 171 -15.97 -2.83 13.19
C GLU A 171 -15.92 -1.36 13.64
N SER A 172 -14.74 -0.77 13.63
CA SER A 172 -14.52 0.63 14.02
C SER A 172 -13.30 1.20 13.33
N LEU A 173 -13.30 2.49 13.09
CA LEU A 173 -12.15 3.19 12.51
C LEU A 173 -11.14 3.54 13.61
N ILE A 174 -9.90 3.22 13.38
CA ILE A 174 -8.75 3.66 14.18
C ILE A 174 -8.17 4.89 13.48
N PRO A 175 -7.93 6.02 14.17
CA PRO A 175 -7.26 7.16 13.55
C PRO A 175 -5.92 6.75 12.93
N THR A 176 -5.65 7.20 11.71
CA THR A 176 -4.48 6.75 10.95
C THR A 176 -3.50 7.88 10.65
N VAL A 177 -2.28 7.49 10.31
CA VAL A 177 -1.28 8.35 9.67
C VAL A 177 -0.92 7.68 8.34
N PRO A 178 -1.47 8.15 7.20
CA PRO A 178 -1.06 7.67 5.89
C PRO A 178 0.35 8.18 5.53
N PHE A 179 1.25 7.25 5.26
CA PHE A 179 2.62 7.50 4.85
C PHE A 179 2.85 6.87 3.47
N MET A 180 2.97 7.70 2.45
CA MET A 180 3.12 7.26 1.06
C MET A 180 4.59 7.12 0.71
N VAL A 181 4.93 6.05 0.01
CA VAL A 181 6.28 5.75 -0.49
C VAL A 181 6.21 5.57 -2.00
N ASN A 182 7.05 6.28 -2.74
CA ASN A 182 7.17 6.05 -4.17
C ASN A 182 7.94 4.77 -4.44
N THR A 183 7.24 3.68 -4.75
CA THR A 183 7.84 2.37 -5.02
C THR A 183 8.06 2.11 -6.51
N TYR A 184 7.37 2.84 -7.40
CA TYR A 184 7.30 2.50 -8.83
C TYR A 184 7.95 3.50 -9.76
N PHE A 185 7.87 4.80 -9.48
CA PHE A 185 8.03 5.84 -10.49
C PHE A 185 9.42 6.47 -10.45
N PRO A 186 10.30 6.16 -11.45
CA PRO A 186 11.58 6.82 -11.55
C PRO A 186 11.40 8.32 -11.89
N PRO A 187 12.39 9.17 -11.60
CA PRO A 187 13.71 8.81 -11.06
C PRO A 187 13.83 8.87 -9.54
N ASN A 188 12.73 8.98 -8.82
CA ASN A 188 12.70 9.39 -7.41
C ASN A 188 12.31 8.26 -6.43
N GLN A 189 12.52 6.99 -6.80
CA GLN A 189 12.29 5.88 -5.88
C GLN A 189 13.37 5.86 -4.79
N PRO A 190 12.99 5.71 -3.50
CA PRO A 190 13.97 5.52 -2.45
C PRO A 190 14.62 4.13 -2.55
N THR A 191 15.91 4.04 -2.24
CA THR A 191 16.59 2.76 -2.14
C THR A 191 16.12 1.96 -0.93
N PRO A 192 16.27 0.61 -0.91
CA PRO A 192 15.96 -0.21 0.25
C PRO A 192 16.66 0.27 1.52
N LYS A 193 17.94 0.65 1.41
CA LYS A 193 18.67 1.25 2.53
C LYS A 193 18.02 2.54 3.03
N ARG A 194 17.58 3.42 2.14
CA ARG A 194 16.90 4.66 2.51
C ARG A 194 15.58 4.40 3.22
N CYS A 195 14.82 3.38 2.78
CA CYS A 195 13.60 2.93 3.45
C CYS A 195 13.88 2.35 4.84
N TYR A 196 14.96 1.57 4.98
CA TYR A 196 15.37 1.03 6.28
C TYR A 196 15.75 2.16 7.26
N ASP A 197 16.56 3.11 6.82
CA ASP A 197 16.98 4.27 7.63
C ASP A 197 15.77 5.14 8.03
N LEU A 198 14.82 5.34 7.11
CA LEU A 198 13.55 6.01 7.39
C LEU A 198 12.77 5.27 8.50
N GLY A 199 12.65 3.96 8.40
CA GLY A 199 11.95 3.15 9.42
C GLY A 199 12.56 3.32 10.82
N ARG A 200 13.88 3.44 10.90
CA ARG A 200 14.57 3.74 12.18
C ARG A 200 14.26 5.14 12.69
N ALA A 201 14.29 6.13 11.80
CA ALA A 201 13.97 7.52 12.16
C ALA A 201 12.51 7.66 12.60
N VAL A 202 11.59 7.00 11.91
CA VAL A 202 10.16 6.94 12.29
C VAL A 202 9.98 6.32 13.67
N ARG A 203 10.68 5.21 13.98
CA ARG A 203 10.66 4.63 15.32
C ARG A 203 11.09 5.64 16.38
N ASN A 204 12.22 6.29 16.17
CA ASN A 204 12.74 7.29 17.10
C ASN A 204 11.77 8.48 17.27
N ALA A 205 11.14 8.91 16.19
CA ALA A 205 10.11 9.95 16.23
C ALA A 205 8.90 9.53 17.07
N ILE A 206 8.40 8.32 16.90
CA ILE A 206 7.28 7.80 17.70
C ILE A 206 7.66 7.71 19.18
N GLU A 207 8.86 7.23 19.48
CA GLU A 207 9.37 7.16 20.87
C GLU A 207 9.56 8.54 21.50
N ALA A 208 9.86 9.58 20.70
CA ALA A 208 10.00 10.96 21.13
C ALA A 208 8.67 11.74 21.19
N TRP A 209 7.59 11.17 20.66
CA TRP A 209 6.29 11.86 20.66
C TRP A 209 5.79 12.07 22.11
N PRO A 210 5.44 13.32 22.51
CA PRO A 210 5.12 13.62 23.90
C PRO A 210 3.75 13.09 24.33
N VAL A 211 2.97 12.56 23.40
CA VAL A 211 1.64 11.99 23.67
C VAL A 211 1.78 10.48 23.95
N LYS A 212 1.28 10.06 25.12
CA LYS A 212 1.25 8.65 25.48
C LYS A 212 0.16 7.94 24.65
N ALA A 213 0.56 7.19 23.66
CA ALA A 213 -0.34 6.47 22.77
C ALA A 213 0.25 5.10 22.38
N ARG A 214 -0.63 4.17 22.08
CA ARG A 214 -0.28 2.89 21.48
C ARG A 214 -0.35 3.02 19.96
N VAL A 215 0.83 3.12 19.33
CA VAL A 215 0.99 3.27 17.90
C VAL A 215 1.19 1.90 17.26
N GLY A 216 0.33 1.53 16.30
CA GLY A 216 0.53 0.39 15.43
C GLY A 216 1.23 0.80 14.14
N ILE A 217 1.93 -0.14 13.51
CA ILE A 217 2.53 0.04 12.19
C ILE A 217 1.96 -1.02 11.26
N LEU A 218 1.48 -0.61 10.10
CA LEU A 218 0.97 -1.49 9.06
C LEU A 218 1.60 -1.09 7.72
N ALA A 219 2.15 -2.06 7.00
CA ALA A 219 2.54 -1.91 5.61
C ALA A 219 1.47 -2.54 4.72
N SER A 220 0.94 -1.76 3.79
CA SER A 220 -0.06 -2.19 2.83
C SER A 220 0.56 -2.23 1.44
N GLY A 221 0.67 -3.43 0.89
CA GLY A 221 1.28 -3.71 -0.41
C GLY A 221 1.74 -5.15 -0.53
N GLY A 222 2.29 -5.49 -1.68
CA GLY A 222 2.99 -6.75 -1.90
C GLY A 222 4.50 -6.59 -1.70
N LEU A 223 5.23 -7.70 -1.67
CA LEU A 223 6.69 -7.68 -1.76
C LEU A 223 7.10 -7.43 -3.22
N SER A 224 7.20 -8.46 -4.07
CA SER A 224 7.18 -8.27 -5.52
C SER A 224 5.73 -8.07 -6.00
N HIS A 225 5.52 -7.33 -7.08
CA HIS A 225 4.17 -6.94 -7.49
C HIS A 225 3.82 -7.40 -8.91
N PHE A 226 4.07 -6.57 -9.95
CA PHE A 226 3.75 -6.93 -11.32
C PHE A 226 4.60 -8.09 -11.85
N VAL A 227 5.82 -8.15 -11.38
CA VAL A 227 6.74 -9.25 -11.67
C VAL A 227 6.97 -10.00 -10.37
N VAL A 228 6.50 -11.25 -10.33
CA VAL A 228 6.69 -12.10 -9.15
C VAL A 228 8.13 -12.59 -9.13
N ASP A 229 8.84 -12.26 -8.06
CA ASP A 229 10.21 -12.68 -7.78
C ASP A 229 10.24 -13.38 -6.41
N GLU A 230 10.09 -14.70 -6.43
CA GLU A 230 10.01 -15.51 -5.22
C GLU A 230 11.33 -15.49 -4.42
N GLU A 231 12.48 -15.35 -5.07
CA GLU A 231 13.77 -15.30 -4.41
C GLU A 231 13.93 -13.99 -3.63
N LEU A 232 13.58 -12.87 -4.26
CA LEU A 232 13.55 -11.55 -3.62
C LEU A 232 12.56 -11.52 -2.44
N ASP A 233 11.37 -12.06 -2.64
CA ASP A 233 10.34 -12.12 -1.61
C ASP A 233 10.79 -12.92 -0.38
N GLN A 234 11.40 -14.10 -0.60
CA GLN A 234 11.94 -14.93 0.48
C GLN A 234 13.09 -14.22 1.21
N MET A 235 14.00 -13.58 0.48
CA MET A 235 15.09 -12.81 1.07
C MET A 235 14.57 -11.69 1.97
N ALA A 236 13.54 -10.96 1.54
CA ALA A 236 12.92 -9.90 2.33
C ALA A 236 12.25 -10.46 3.60
N LEU A 237 11.49 -11.56 3.48
CA LEU A 237 10.85 -12.23 4.61
C LEU A 237 11.85 -12.76 5.63
N GLU A 238 12.94 -13.38 5.17
CA GLU A 238 14.04 -13.84 6.02
C GLU A 238 14.74 -12.66 6.69
N GLY A 239 15.03 -11.60 5.93
CA GLY A 239 15.62 -10.38 6.46
C GLY A 239 14.81 -9.76 7.60
N MET A 240 13.48 -9.71 7.45
CA MET A 240 12.57 -9.27 8.52
C MET A 240 12.59 -10.21 9.73
N LYS A 241 12.51 -11.52 9.51
CA LYS A 241 12.52 -12.55 10.56
C LYS A 241 13.81 -12.55 11.36
N GLU A 242 14.94 -12.43 10.67
CA GLU A 242 16.28 -12.40 11.26
C GLU A 242 16.69 -11.03 11.77
N LYS A 243 15.92 -9.99 11.48
CA LYS A 243 16.27 -8.57 11.72
C LYS A 243 17.61 -8.19 11.07
N SER A 244 17.88 -8.73 9.90
CA SER A 244 19.13 -8.55 9.18
C SER A 244 19.14 -7.25 8.40
N VAL A 245 19.90 -6.28 8.88
CA VAL A 245 20.09 -4.99 8.16
C VAL A 245 20.67 -5.23 6.77
N ALA A 246 21.64 -6.15 6.65
CA ALA A 246 22.30 -6.44 5.38
C ALA A 246 21.30 -6.94 4.32
N LYS A 247 20.40 -7.86 4.67
CA LYS A 247 19.36 -8.37 3.75
C LYS A 247 18.30 -7.31 3.40
N LEU A 248 17.99 -6.39 4.32
CA LEU A 248 16.94 -5.39 4.14
C LEU A 248 17.43 -4.08 3.52
N SER A 249 18.73 -3.92 3.29
CA SER A 249 19.35 -2.68 2.78
C SER A 249 20.10 -2.88 1.46
N MET A 250 19.95 -4.04 0.84
CA MET A 250 20.59 -4.36 -0.45
C MET A 250 19.91 -3.66 -1.61
#